data_017ad77f43fa7803c7d75b8bff85049a
#
_entry.id   017ad77f43fa7803c7d75b8bff85049a
#
_cell.length_a   1.000
_cell.length_b   1.000
_cell.length_c   1.000
_cell.angle_alpha   90.00
_cell.angle_beta   90.00
_cell.angle_gamma   90.00
#
_symmetry.space_group_name_H-M   'P 1'
#
loop_
_entity.id
_entity.type
_entity.pdbx_description
1 polymer ?
#
loop_
_entity_poly.entity_id
_entity_poly.type
_entity_poly.pdbx_seq_one_letter_code
_entity_poly.pdbx_strand_id
1 'polypeptide(L)'
;MLRIAIVDNNINDINCISLIIREKLNQELNLEIFQLSTDLKITQDFFDVYLLDIDMPVMNGIELAEKIRKVNPDGYIVFVTNHDNLVFNSFKVNPFYFVRKSVLKNDLILALNLLLEDINKKHKTVLITVNNEILSLLINEIVYIEKMKNYIVIKCNKNREYKHRKSISKFEEEVNDTRLIRIHNSILVNLQYVNKIENNELYIDHNNLKLPISRLKNKYVKSKYIDYLRNKY
;
A
#
# COMPACT_ATOMS: atom_id res chain seq x y z
N MET A 1 12.66 -8.43 -3.96
CA MET A 1 13.80 -7.47 -3.91
C MET A 1 13.25 -6.10 -4.18
N LEU A 2 13.39 -5.15 -3.25
CA LEU A 2 12.86 -3.79 -3.36
C LEU A 2 13.79 -2.95 -4.24
N ARG A 3 13.26 -2.32 -5.28
CA ARG A 3 14.01 -1.44 -6.19
C ARG A 3 13.80 0.02 -5.80
N ILE A 4 14.89 0.71 -5.46
CA ILE A 4 14.87 2.11 -5.02
C ILE A 4 15.73 2.95 -5.95
N ALA A 5 15.19 4.04 -6.49
CA ALA A 5 15.92 5.07 -7.20
C ALA A 5 16.17 6.26 -6.29
N ILE A 6 17.40 6.77 -6.26
CA ILE A 6 17.75 8.07 -5.68
C ILE A 6 18.10 9.00 -6.83
N VAL A 7 17.43 10.14 -6.89
CA VAL A 7 17.69 11.17 -7.91
C VAL A 7 17.95 12.49 -7.20
N ASP A 8 19.22 12.90 -7.20
CA ASP A 8 19.71 14.11 -6.54
C ASP A 8 21.02 14.54 -7.21
N ASN A 9 21.21 15.84 -7.45
CA ASN A 9 22.45 16.35 -8.08
C ASN A 9 23.58 16.54 -7.06
N ASN A 10 23.32 16.42 -5.76
CA ASN A 10 24.32 16.55 -4.69
C ASN A 10 24.84 15.17 -4.24
N ILE A 11 26.08 14.87 -4.58
CA ILE A 11 26.70 13.59 -4.23
C ILE A 11 26.80 13.33 -2.72
N ASN A 12 26.92 14.37 -1.90
CA ASN A 12 26.98 14.22 -0.44
C ASN A 12 25.61 13.77 0.11
N ASP A 13 24.53 14.34 -0.42
CA ASP A 13 23.16 13.96 -0.04
C ASP A 13 22.89 12.52 -0.48
N ILE A 14 23.26 12.15 -1.69
CA ILE A 14 23.17 10.78 -2.22
C ILE A 14 23.86 9.80 -1.28
N ASN A 15 25.11 10.09 -0.89
CA ASN A 15 25.89 9.22 -0.01
C ASN A 15 25.22 9.05 1.37
N CYS A 16 24.75 10.15 1.97
CA CYS A 16 24.06 10.11 3.24
C CYS A 16 22.75 9.30 3.15
N ILE A 17 21.93 9.55 2.12
CA ILE A 17 20.68 8.82 1.89
C ILE A 17 20.96 7.32 1.70
N SER A 18 21.93 6.98 0.84
CA SER A 18 22.31 5.60 0.54
C SER A 18 22.77 4.84 1.79
N LEU A 19 23.58 5.50 2.66
CA LEU A 19 24.04 4.91 3.90
C LEU A 19 22.86 4.59 4.83
N ILE A 20 21.96 5.56 5.06
CA ILE A 20 20.79 5.39 5.93
C ILE A 20 19.90 4.25 5.43
N ILE A 21 19.66 4.18 4.12
CA ILE A 21 18.84 3.12 3.51
C ILE A 21 19.48 1.74 3.73
N ARG A 22 20.77 1.60 3.47
CA ARG A 22 21.51 0.34 3.66
C ARG A 22 21.56 -0.11 5.12
N GLU A 23 21.79 0.82 6.05
CA GLU A 23 21.75 0.53 7.49
C GLU A 23 20.36 0.07 7.95
N LYS A 24 19.30 0.68 7.42
CA LYS A 24 17.92 0.42 7.86
C LYS A 24 17.30 -0.83 7.27
N LEU A 25 17.56 -1.12 6.00
CA LEU A 25 16.81 -2.13 5.27
C LEU A 25 17.44 -3.52 5.29
N ASN A 26 18.68 -3.70 5.71
CA ASN A 26 19.37 -5.01 5.93
C ASN A 26 18.99 -6.16 4.98
N GLN A 27 18.34 -5.85 3.84
CA GLN A 27 17.78 -6.80 2.88
C GLN A 27 18.46 -6.67 1.53
N GLU A 28 18.26 -7.63 0.66
CA GLU A 28 18.64 -7.52 -0.75
C GLU A 28 17.91 -6.34 -1.39
N LEU A 29 18.63 -5.24 -1.55
CA LEU A 29 18.16 -4.01 -2.17
C LEU A 29 18.77 -3.85 -3.55
N ASN A 30 17.98 -3.44 -4.51
CA ASN A 30 18.49 -2.82 -5.72
C ASN A 30 18.39 -1.30 -5.57
N LEU A 31 19.51 -0.66 -5.23
CA LEU A 31 19.61 0.78 -5.07
C LEU A 31 20.34 1.36 -6.26
N GLU A 32 19.65 2.14 -7.08
CA GLU A 32 20.19 2.82 -8.25
C GLU A 32 20.24 4.33 -8.02
N ILE A 33 21.31 4.96 -8.46
CA ILE A 33 21.61 6.37 -8.20
C ILE A 33 21.68 7.12 -9.53
N PHE A 34 20.98 8.25 -9.58
CA PHE A 34 20.95 9.15 -10.73
C PHE A 34 21.30 10.55 -10.26
N GLN A 35 22.37 11.13 -10.82
CA GLN A 35 22.78 12.49 -10.50
C GLN A 35 22.04 13.54 -11.32
N LEU A 36 21.50 13.16 -12.47
CA LEU A 36 20.66 14.02 -13.29
C LEU A 36 19.28 13.39 -13.45
N SER A 37 18.25 14.20 -13.38
CA SER A 37 16.87 13.77 -13.61
C SER A 37 16.64 13.15 -14.99
N THR A 38 17.49 13.48 -15.97
CA THR A 38 17.46 12.95 -17.33
C THR A 38 18.08 11.57 -17.49
N ASP A 39 18.90 11.13 -16.53
CA ASP A 39 19.56 9.82 -16.56
C ASP A 39 18.59 8.68 -16.27
N LEU A 40 17.52 8.97 -15.51
CA LEU A 40 16.47 8.02 -15.23
C LEU A 40 15.60 7.79 -16.49
N LYS A 41 15.70 6.61 -17.07
CA LYS A 41 14.87 6.21 -18.23
C LYS A 41 13.48 5.77 -17.76
N ILE A 42 12.61 6.72 -17.46
CA ILE A 42 11.29 6.54 -16.84
C ILE A 42 10.43 5.46 -17.51
N THR A 43 10.57 5.25 -18.81
CA THR A 43 9.79 4.27 -19.58
C THR A 43 10.38 2.86 -19.55
N GLN A 44 11.60 2.69 -19.07
CA GLN A 44 12.32 1.42 -19.03
C GLN A 44 12.67 0.98 -17.60
N ASP A 45 12.93 1.95 -16.71
CA ASP A 45 13.39 1.70 -15.34
C ASP A 45 12.25 1.93 -14.37
N PHE A 46 11.58 0.84 -13.98
CA PHE A 46 10.52 0.87 -12.96
C PHE A 46 11.11 0.56 -11.58
N PHE A 47 10.89 1.48 -10.64
CA PHE A 47 11.26 1.32 -9.24
C PHE A 47 10.02 1.28 -8.37
N ASP A 48 10.15 0.57 -7.23
CA ASP A 48 9.08 0.56 -6.22
C ASP A 48 9.05 1.91 -5.49
N VAL A 49 10.24 2.52 -5.29
CA VAL A 49 10.42 3.77 -4.54
C VAL A 49 11.33 4.72 -5.31
N TYR A 50 10.92 5.96 -5.38
CA TYR A 50 11.68 7.08 -5.93
C TYR A 50 11.93 8.11 -4.84
N LEU A 51 13.20 8.31 -4.46
CA LEU A 51 13.66 9.38 -3.58
C LEU A 51 14.16 10.51 -4.48
N LEU A 52 13.42 11.61 -4.53
CA LEU A 52 13.65 12.69 -5.48
C LEU A 52 14.00 14.00 -4.77
N ASP A 53 15.12 14.60 -5.10
CA ASP A 53 15.30 16.01 -4.77
C ASP A 53 14.41 16.87 -5.65
N ILE A 54 13.90 17.98 -5.09
CA ILE A 54 13.05 18.92 -5.84
C ILE A 54 13.91 19.87 -6.64
N ASP A 55 15.01 20.36 -6.07
CA ASP A 55 15.82 21.42 -6.67
C ASP A 55 16.97 20.85 -7.51
N MET A 56 16.62 20.36 -8.69
CA MET A 56 17.58 19.80 -9.63
C MET A 56 17.67 20.62 -10.92
N PRO A 57 18.85 20.68 -11.57
CA PRO A 57 19.01 21.32 -12.86
C PRO A 57 18.28 20.57 -13.96
N VAL A 58 17.93 21.24 -15.05
CA VAL A 58 17.28 20.72 -16.26
C VAL A 58 15.81 20.35 -16.06
N MET A 59 15.50 19.47 -15.12
CA MET A 59 14.14 19.05 -14.78
C MET A 59 14.05 18.92 -13.26
N ASN A 60 13.17 19.67 -12.63
CA ASN A 60 13.00 19.60 -11.19
C ASN A 60 12.29 18.29 -10.76
N GLY A 61 12.42 17.94 -9.47
CA GLY A 61 11.88 16.68 -8.95
C GLY A 61 10.37 16.54 -9.07
N ILE A 62 9.61 17.65 -9.06
CA ILE A 62 8.15 17.61 -9.21
C ILE A 62 7.78 17.27 -10.67
N GLU A 63 8.44 17.88 -11.65
CA GLU A 63 8.25 17.54 -13.07
C GLU A 63 8.63 16.09 -13.37
N LEU A 64 9.72 15.61 -12.75
CA LEU A 64 10.14 14.21 -12.85
C LEU A 64 9.06 13.29 -12.25
N ALA A 65 8.54 13.62 -11.07
CA ALA A 65 7.48 12.88 -10.41
C ALA A 65 6.19 12.82 -11.24
N GLU A 66 5.81 13.90 -11.93
CA GLU A 66 4.67 13.91 -12.86
C GLU A 66 4.85 12.91 -14.02
N LYS A 67 6.06 12.84 -14.55
CA LYS A 67 6.38 11.88 -15.63
C LYS A 67 6.37 10.44 -15.10
N ILE A 68 6.97 10.21 -13.93
CA ILE A 68 6.93 8.90 -13.26
C ILE A 68 5.48 8.47 -13.05
N ARG A 69 4.63 9.35 -12.54
CA ARG A 69 3.24 9.02 -12.21
C ARG A 69 2.41 8.59 -13.43
N LYS A 70 2.75 9.07 -14.64
CA LYS A 70 2.09 8.67 -15.89
C LYS A 70 2.40 7.22 -16.30
N VAL A 71 3.59 6.72 -15.98
CA VAL A 71 4.05 5.38 -16.40
C VAL A 71 4.09 4.38 -15.25
N ASN A 72 4.27 4.85 -14.02
CA ASN A 72 4.25 4.05 -12.79
C ASN A 72 3.34 4.73 -11.75
N PRO A 73 2.02 4.58 -11.86
CA PRO A 73 1.07 5.23 -10.96
C PRO A 73 1.16 4.75 -9.52
N ASP A 74 1.62 3.52 -9.29
CA ASP A 74 1.70 2.87 -7.98
C ASP A 74 3.05 3.01 -7.28
N GLY A 75 4.08 3.52 -7.98
CA GLY A 75 5.41 3.76 -7.41
C GLY A 75 5.36 4.77 -6.25
N TYR A 76 6.09 4.48 -5.18
CA TYR A 76 6.18 5.42 -4.05
C TYR A 76 7.10 6.57 -4.40
N ILE A 77 6.60 7.80 -4.28
CA ILE A 77 7.40 9.02 -4.46
C ILE A 77 7.64 9.65 -3.10
N VAL A 78 8.89 9.81 -2.73
CA VAL A 78 9.35 10.48 -1.52
C VAL A 78 10.22 11.66 -1.95
N PHE A 79 9.82 12.86 -1.63
CA PHE A 79 10.66 14.03 -1.86
C PHE A 79 11.68 14.20 -0.73
N VAL A 80 12.93 14.49 -1.09
CA VAL A 80 14.02 14.76 -0.15
C VAL A 80 14.57 16.14 -0.46
N THR A 81 14.20 17.16 0.32
CA THR A 81 14.46 18.55 -0.06
C THR A 81 14.73 19.47 1.14
N ASN A 82 15.37 20.61 0.86
CA ASN A 82 15.46 21.74 1.79
C ASN A 82 14.34 22.77 1.62
N HIS A 83 13.47 22.60 0.60
CA HIS A 83 12.48 23.59 0.21
C HIS A 83 11.08 23.25 0.70
N ASP A 84 10.76 23.60 1.94
CA ASP A 84 9.44 23.35 2.55
C ASP A 84 8.28 24.06 1.83
N ASN A 85 8.55 25.19 1.17
CA ASN A 85 7.57 25.98 0.43
C ASN A 85 7.09 25.32 -0.87
N LEU A 86 7.85 24.36 -1.43
CA LEU A 86 7.48 23.65 -2.65
C LEU A 86 6.57 22.44 -2.41
N VAL A 87 6.35 22.08 -1.14
CA VAL A 87 5.48 20.95 -0.74
C VAL A 87 4.07 21.12 -1.34
N PHE A 88 3.50 22.33 -1.33
CA PHE A 88 2.15 22.56 -1.87
C PHE A 88 2.04 22.26 -3.37
N ASN A 89 3.07 22.56 -4.16
CA ASN A 89 3.06 22.35 -5.60
C ASN A 89 3.18 20.87 -5.99
N SER A 90 3.59 20.02 -5.05
CA SER A 90 3.83 18.59 -5.29
C SER A 90 2.63 17.69 -4.95
N PHE A 91 1.56 18.21 -4.32
CA PHE A 91 0.36 17.40 -4.01
C PHE A 91 -0.29 16.75 -5.24
N LYS A 92 -0.17 17.38 -6.42
CA LYS A 92 -0.69 16.84 -7.68
C LYS A 92 -0.11 15.49 -8.09
N VAL A 93 1.08 15.15 -7.59
CA VAL A 93 1.73 13.84 -7.85
C VAL A 93 1.48 12.82 -6.75
N ASN A 94 0.70 13.19 -5.73
CA ASN A 94 0.37 12.35 -4.59
C ASN A 94 1.62 11.68 -3.98
N PRO A 95 2.56 12.46 -3.42
CA PRO A 95 3.77 11.93 -2.82
C PRO A 95 3.44 11.11 -1.58
N PHE A 96 4.22 10.07 -1.33
CA PHE A 96 4.07 9.24 -0.14
C PHE A 96 4.56 9.97 1.11
N TYR A 97 5.69 10.68 1.00
CA TYR A 97 6.29 11.39 2.13
C TYR A 97 7.20 12.53 1.68
N PHE A 98 7.50 13.45 2.63
CA PHE A 98 8.49 14.52 2.49
C PHE A 98 9.56 14.37 3.55
N VAL A 99 10.79 14.30 3.13
CA VAL A 99 11.99 14.23 3.97
C VAL A 99 12.74 15.55 3.88
N ARG A 100 12.91 16.22 5.01
CA ARG A 100 13.67 17.46 5.08
C ARG A 100 15.16 17.14 5.19
N LYS A 101 15.98 17.67 4.29
CA LYS A 101 17.45 17.46 4.33
C LYS A 101 18.07 18.01 5.62
N SER A 102 17.50 19.05 6.23
CA SER A 102 17.95 19.62 7.51
C SER A 102 17.90 18.64 8.70
N VAL A 103 17.01 17.66 8.66
CA VAL A 103 16.83 16.59 9.66
C VAL A 103 16.78 15.21 9.01
N LEU A 104 17.56 15.03 7.95
CA LEU A 104 17.54 13.91 7.00
C LEU A 104 17.42 12.55 7.67
N LYS A 105 18.27 12.24 8.65
CA LYS A 105 18.29 10.91 9.25
C LYS A 105 16.97 10.54 9.90
N ASN A 106 16.38 11.45 10.67
CA ASN A 106 15.15 11.18 11.41
C ASN A 106 13.95 11.06 10.47
N ASP A 107 13.81 12.01 9.54
CA ASP A 107 12.68 12.04 8.61
C ASP A 107 12.75 10.86 7.62
N LEU A 108 13.95 10.50 7.13
CA LEU A 108 14.12 9.38 6.21
C LEU A 108 13.85 8.03 6.90
N ILE A 109 14.31 7.82 8.13
CA ILE A 109 13.99 6.60 8.88
C ILE A 109 12.49 6.47 9.11
N LEU A 110 11.80 7.57 9.42
CA LEU A 110 10.36 7.57 9.59
C LEU A 110 9.65 7.24 8.27
N ALA A 111 10.03 7.89 7.17
CA ALA A 111 9.50 7.62 5.84
C ALA A 111 9.68 6.16 5.44
N LEU A 112 10.87 5.59 5.64
CA LEU A 112 11.16 4.19 5.34
C LEU A 112 10.33 3.22 6.19
N ASN A 113 10.12 3.49 7.48
CA ASN A 113 9.26 2.65 8.33
C ASN A 113 7.82 2.63 7.82
N LEU A 114 7.25 3.79 7.52
CA LEU A 114 5.89 3.91 6.99
C LEU A 114 5.76 3.23 5.62
N LEU A 115 6.77 3.39 4.77
CA LEU A 115 6.84 2.78 3.45
C LEU A 115 6.86 1.25 3.54
N LEU A 116 7.73 0.69 4.38
CA LEU A 116 7.80 -0.76 4.58
C LEU A 116 6.50 -1.33 5.14
N GLU A 117 5.87 -0.61 6.08
CA GLU A 117 4.58 -1.01 6.62
C GLU A 117 3.50 -1.06 5.52
N ASP A 118 3.44 -0.05 4.65
CA ASP A 118 2.47 0.00 3.55
C ASP A 118 2.75 -1.08 2.48
N ILE A 119 4.02 -1.28 2.10
CA ILE A 119 4.44 -2.36 1.20
C ILE A 119 4.03 -3.73 1.78
N ASN A 120 4.34 -3.98 3.05
CA ASN A 120 3.98 -5.24 3.71
C ASN A 120 2.47 -5.45 3.76
N LYS A 121 1.70 -4.41 4.03
CA LYS A 121 0.23 -4.46 3.97
C LYS A 121 -0.27 -4.80 2.56
N LYS A 122 0.30 -4.18 1.52
CA LYS A 122 -0.09 -4.44 0.13
C LYS A 122 0.24 -5.85 -0.34
N HIS A 123 1.40 -6.39 0.08
CA HIS A 123 1.89 -7.71 -0.32
C HIS A 123 1.53 -8.85 0.64
N LYS A 124 0.76 -8.55 1.71
CA LYS A 124 0.33 -9.59 2.64
C LYS A 124 -0.51 -10.65 1.94
N THR A 125 -0.12 -11.91 2.08
CA THR A 125 -0.79 -13.06 1.48
C THR A 125 -1.36 -13.99 2.54
N VAL A 126 -2.30 -14.83 2.13
CA VAL A 126 -2.78 -15.99 2.87
C VAL A 126 -2.66 -17.23 1.99
N LEU A 127 -2.28 -18.35 2.60
CA LEU A 127 -2.24 -19.64 1.90
C LEU A 127 -3.62 -20.30 1.99
N ILE A 128 -4.15 -20.70 0.85
CA ILE A 128 -5.42 -21.46 0.76
C ILE A 128 -5.19 -22.76 0.03
N THR A 129 -5.97 -23.79 0.39
CA THR A 129 -5.96 -25.08 -0.31
C THR A 129 -7.22 -25.19 -1.16
N VAL A 130 -7.06 -25.38 -2.46
CA VAL A 130 -8.12 -25.54 -3.44
C VAL A 130 -7.80 -26.77 -4.27
N ASN A 131 -8.68 -27.76 -4.33
CA ASN A 131 -8.49 -28.99 -5.12
C ASN A 131 -7.14 -29.70 -4.86
N ASN A 132 -6.69 -29.73 -3.58
CA ASN A 132 -5.39 -30.24 -3.14
C ASN A 132 -4.15 -29.44 -3.59
N GLU A 133 -4.32 -28.29 -4.18
CA GLU A 133 -3.25 -27.35 -4.51
C GLU A 133 -3.17 -26.24 -3.47
N ILE A 134 -1.95 -25.80 -3.14
CA ILE A 134 -1.72 -24.65 -2.25
C ILE A 134 -1.55 -23.40 -3.11
N LEU A 135 -2.41 -22.41 -2.89
CA LEU A 135 -2.37 -21.12 -3.57
C LEU A 135 -2.03 -20.03 -2.56
N SER A 136 -1.15 -19.12 -2.96
CA SER A 136 -0.90 -17.87 -2.25
C SER A 136 -1.83 -16.78 -2.79
N LEU A 137 -2.69 -16.24 -1.94
CA LEU A 137 -3.68 -15.23 -2.30
C LEU A 137 -3.38 -13.92 -1.58
N LEU A 138 -3.26 -12.84 -2.31
CA LEU A 138 -3.08 -11.50 -1.74
C LEU A 138 -4.34 -11.06 -0.96
N ILE A 139 -4.17 -10.56 0.25
CA ILE A 139 -5.29 -10.06 1.06
C ILE A 139 -6.02 -8.90 0.38
N ASN A 140 -5.29 -8.05 -0.35
CA ASN A 140 -5.90 -6.95 -1.09
C ASN A 140 -6.75 -7.39 -2.29
N GLU A 141 -6.65 -8.65 -2.74
CA GLU A 141 -7.53 -9.19 -3.77
C GLU A 141 -8.85 -9.73 -3.22
N ILE A 142 -8.91 -10.03 -1.93
CA ILE A 142 -10.10 -10.56 -1.26
C ILE A 142 -11.12 -9.44 -1.06
N VAL A 143 -12.32 -9.59 -1.61
CA VAL A 143 -13.43 -8.66 -1.45
C VAL A 143 -14.24 -9.00 -0.20
N TYR A 144 -14.71 -10.24 -0.12
CA TYR A 144 -15.38 -10.77 1.07
C TYR A 144 -15.28 -12.29 1.12
N ILE A 145 -15.60 -12.85 2.28
CA ILE A 145 -15.58 -14.28 2.52
C ILE A 145 -16.91 -14.67 3.15
N GLU A 146 -17.50 -15.74 2.63
CA GLU A 146 -18.77 -16.26 3.10
C GLU A 146 -18.62 -17.72 3.56
N LYS A 147 -19.22 -18.04 4.71
CA LYS A 147 -19.30 -19.42 5.20
C LYS A 147 -20.37 -20.17 4.44
N MET A 148 -20.04 -21.33 3.89
CA MET A 148 -20.96 -22.26 3.24
C MET A 148 -20.77 -23.68 3.80
N LYS A 149 -21.65 -24.10 4.70
CA LYS A 149 -21.58 -25.43 5.37
C LYS A 149 -20.19 -25.66 5.99
N ASN A 150 -19.39 -26.59 5.43
CA ASN A 150 -18.11 -27.03 5.96
C ASN A 150 -16.90 -26.34 5.32
N TYR A 151 -17.11 -25.32 4.48
CA TYR A 151 -16.06 -24.55 3.82
C TYR A 151 -16.40 -23.06 3.81
N ILE A 152 -15.43 -22.27 3.46
CA ILE A 152 -15.59 -20.85 3.17
C ILE A 152 -15.43 -20.63 1.66
N VAL A 153 -16.19 -19.67 1.15
CA VAL A 153 -16.05 -19.17 -0.22
C VAL A 153 -15.37 -17.81 -0.14
N ILE A 154 -14.20 -17.69 -0.75
CA ILE A 154 -13.41 -16.46 -0.81
C ILE A 154 -13.72 -15.81 -2.15
N LYS A 155 -14.36 -14.66 -2.11
CA LYS A 155 -14.68 -13.85 -3.28
C LYS A 155 -13.62 -12.79 -3.47
N CYS A 156 -13.01 -12.79 -4.65
CA CYS A 156 -11.92 -11.88 -4.99
C CYS A 156 -12.34 -10.89 -6.07
N ASN A 157 -11.54 -9.86 -6.24
CA ASN A 157 -11.64 -8.96 -7.37
C ASN A 157 -11.49 -9.73 -8.70
N LYS A 158 -11.80 -9.09 -9.84
CA LYS A 158 -11.78 -9.73 -11.17
C LYS A 158 -12.63 -11.00 -11.26
N ASN A 159 -13.71 -11.07 -10.46
CA ASN A 159 -14.69 -12.19 -10.43
C ASN A 159 -14.09 -13.58 -10.17
N ARG A 160 -12.97 -13.66 -9.44
CA ARG A 160 -12.38 -14.93 -9.01
C ARG A 160 -13.02 -15.40 -7.70
N GLU A 161 -13.17 -16.72 -7.58
CA GLU A 161 -13.77 -17.36 -6.41
C GLU A 161 -13.00 -18.64 -6.05
N TYR A 162 -12.78 -18.82 -4.74
CA TYR A 162 -12.09 -20.01 -4.22
C TYR A 162 -12.89 -20.64 -3.09
N LYS A 163 -12.98 -22.00 -3.10
CA LYS A 163 -13.57 -22.77 -1.99
C LYS A 163 -12.43 -23.35 -1.16
N HIS A 164 -12.42 -23.01 0.13
CA HIS A 164 -11.39 -23.48 1.06
C HIS A 164 -12.03 -24.19 2.25
N ARG A 165 -11.59 -25.42 2.55
CA ARG A 165 -12.12 -26.22 3.65
C ARG A 165 -11.52 -25.79 4.98
N LYS A 166 -12.11 -24.72 5.56
CA LYS A 166 -11.70 -24.13 6.84
C LYS A 166 -12.90 -23.45 7.49
N SER A 167 -12.94 -23.36 8.82
CA SER A 167 -13.91 -22.51 9.48
C SER A 167 -13.55 -21.05 9.29
N ILE A 168 -14.56 -20.19 9.18
CA ILE A 168 -14.36 -18.76 8.99
C ILE A 168 -13.61 -18.10 10.16
N SER A 169 -13.76 -18.63 11.42
CA SER A 169 -13.04 -18.14 12.60
C SER A 169 -11.56 -18.47 12.54
N LYS A 170 -11.20 -19.73 12.19
CA LYS A 170 -9.80 -20.12 12.00
C LYS A 170 -9.12 -19.34 10.87
N PHE A 171 -9.87 -19.06 9.80
CA PHE A 171 -9.34 -18.24 8.70
C PHE A 171 -9.08 -16.80 9.14
N GLU A 172 -10.00 -16.20 9.89
CA GLU A 172 -9.89 -14.84 10.45
C GLU A 172 -8.68 -14.71 11.38
N GLU A 173 -8.47 -15.69 12.27
CA GLU A 173 -7.30 -15.75 13.17
C GLU A 173 -5.97 -15.90 12.41
N GLU A 174 -5.91 -16.76 11.40
CA GLU A 174 -4.71 -17.00 10.60
C GLU A 174 -4.32 -15.79 9.75
N VAL A 175 -5.30 -15.15 9.12
CA VAL A 175 -5.05 -13.96 8.32
C VAL A 175 -4.62 -12.80 9.20
N ASN A 176 -5.24 -12.62 10.35
CA ASN A 176 -4.96 -11.55 11.32
C ASN A 176 -4.67 -10.21 10.63
N ASP A 177 -5.63 -9.71 9.87
CA ASP A 177 -5.50 -8.48 9.10
C ASP A 177 -6.63 -7.51 9.43
N THR A 178 -6.28 -6.29 9.80
CA THR A 178 -7.23 -5.25 10.24
C THR A 178 -8.19 -4.81 9.14
N ARG A 179 -7.88 -5.09 7.88
CA ARG A 179 -8.77 -4.81 6.73
C ARG A 179 -9.93 -5.80 6.66
N LEU A 180 -9.73 -7.06 7.12
CA LEU A 180 -10.76 -8.09 7.09
C LEU A 180 -11.52 -8.12 8.43
N ILE A 181 -12.77 -7.72 8.41
CA ILE A 181 -13.60 -7.68 9.60
C ILE A 181 -14.83 -8.57 9.49
N ARG A 182 -15.24 -9.16 10.64
CA ARG A 182 -16.43 -9.99 10.74
C ARG A 182 -17.68 -9.12 10.88
N ILE A 183 -18.49 -9.02 9.82
CA ILE A 183 -19.76 -8.26 9.82
C ILE A 183 -20.98 -9.10 10.20
N HIS A 184 -20.90 -10.42 9.97
CA HIS A 184 -21.94 -11.40 10.29
C HIS A 184 -21.28 -12.70 10.78
N ASN A 185 -22.02 -13.61 11.43
CA ASN A 185 -21.47 -14.89 11.86
C ASN A 185 -20.89 -15.74 10.70
N SER A 186 -21.38 -15.49 9.50
CA SER A 186 -21.00 -16.17 8.27
C SER A 186 -20.24 -15.31 7.27
N ILE A 187 -19.95 -14.03 7.56
CA ILE A 187 -19.37 -13.11 6.57
C ILE A 187 -18.22 -12.29 7.17
N LEU A 188 -17.06 -12.35 6.49
CA LEU A 188 -15.94 -11.42 6.64
C LEU A 188 -15.92 -10.50 5.42
N VAL A 189 -15.65 -9.22 5.59
CA VAL A 189 -15.53 -8.26 4.51
C VAL A 189 -14.19 -7.54 4.57
N ASN A 190 -13.63 -7.22 3.43
CA ASN A 190 -12.45 -6.36 3.33
C ASN A 190 -12.91 -4.90 3.22
N LEU A 191 -12.54 -4.10 4.22
CA LEU A 191 -12.89 -2.67 4.32
C LEU A 191 -12.42 -1.85 3.12
N GLN A 192 -11.40 -2.32 2.42
CA GLN A 192 -10.88 -1.66 1.21
C GLN A 192 -11.94 -1.52 0.11
N TYR A 193 -12.88 -2.47 0.04
CA TYR A 193 -13.95 -2.50 -0.96
C TYR A 193 -15.27 -1.89 -0.49
N VAL A 194 -15.32 -1.42 0.77
CA VAL A 194 -16.55 -0.83 1.33
C VAL A 194 -16.69 0.61 0.86
N ASN A 195 -17.82 0.91 0.24
CA ASN A 195 -18.19 2.25 -0.20
C ASN A 195 -18.96 3.00 0.89
N LYS A 196 -20.02 2.37 1.44
CA LYS A 196 -20.82 2.97 2.50
C LYS A 196 -21.47 1.92 3.41
N ILE A 197 -21.90 2.38 4.60
CA ILE A 197 -22.69 1.59 5.55
C ILE A 197 -23.99 2.34 5.84
N GLU A 198 -25.11 1.71 5.58
CA GLU A 198 -26.45 2.29 5.75
C GLU A 198 -27.43 1.20 6.22
N ASN A 199 -28.32 1.51 7.17
CA ASN A 199 -29.47 0.66 7.61
C ASN A 199 -29.11 -0.82 7.90
N ASN A 200 -27.99 -1.10 8.58
CA ASN A 200 -27.47 -2.44 8.85
C ASN A 200 -27.03 -3.21 7.59
N GLU A 201 -26.81 -2.53 6.51
CA GLU A 201 -26.22 -3.05 5.28
C GLU A 201 -24.90 -2.38 4.98
N LEU A 202 -23.98 -3.16 4.39
CA LEU A 202 -22.70 -2.71 3.90
C LEU A 202 -22.70 -2.80 2.37
N TYR A 203 -22.34 -1.71 1.72
CA TYR A 203 -22.31 -1.60 0.27
C TYR A 203 -20.86 -1.70 -0.22
N ILE A 204 -20.65 -2.59 -1.17
CA ILE A 204 -19.35 -2.85 -1.79
C ILE A 204 -19.39 -2.33 -3.23
N ASP A 205 -18.35 -1.58 -3.65
CA ASP A 205 -18.26 -1.06 -5.02
C ASP A 205 -18.20 -2.19 -6.08
N HIS A 206 -17.65 -3.33 -5.68
CA HIS A 206 -17.57 -4.49 -6.57
C HIS A 206 -18.99 -5.07 -6.82
N ASN A 207 -19.48 -4.93 -8.04
CA ASN A 207 -20.79 -5.43 -8.49
C ASN A 207 -22.02 -4.86 -7.75
N ASN A 208 -21.94 -3.67 -7.15
CA ASN A 208 -23.01 -3.06 -6.35
C ASN A 208 -23.61 -4.02 -5.29
N LEU A 209 -22.76 -4.84 -4.69
CA LEU A 209 -23.16 -5.87 -3.77
C LEU A 209 -23.55 -5.26 -2.41
N LYS A 210 -24.63 -5.78 -1.80
CA LYS A 210 -25.05 -5.45 -0.45
C LYS A 210 -24.87 -6.66 0.46
N LEU A 211 -24.20 -6.45 1.59
CA LEU A 211 -24.01 -7.49 2.60
C LEU A 211 -24.68 -7.09 3.92
N PRO A 212 -25.41 -8.01 4.59
CA PRO A 212 -26.08 -7.72 5.84
C PRO A 212 -25.08 -7.64 6.99
N ILE A 213 -25.23 -6.63 7.84
CA ILE A 213 -24.51 -6.51 9.10
C ILE A 213 -25.40 -7.05 10.22
N SER A 214 -24.88 -7.98 11.02
CA SER A 214 -25.57 -8.47 12.22
C SER A 214 -25.86 -7.30 13.19
N ARG A 215 -27.05 -7.25 13.77
CA ARG A 215 -27.47 -6.17 14.70
C ARG A 215 -26.47 -5.96 15.84
N LEU A 216 -25.96 -7.04 16.43
CA LEU A 216 -24.96 -7.00 17.49
C LEU A 216 -23.61 -6.44 17.06
N LYS A 217 -23.26 -6.52 15.77
CA LYS A 217 -21.97 -6.09 15.22
C LYS A 217 -22.02 -4.69 14.60
N ASN A 218 -23.18 -4.09 14.43
CA ASN A 218 -23.32 -2.82 13.70
C ASN A 218 -22.42 -1.71 14.27
N LYS A 219 -22.44 -1.51 15.58
CA LYS A 219 -21.60 -0.49 16.25
C LYS A 219 -20.11 -0.76 16.04
N TYR A 220 -19.68 -2.01 16.18
CA TYR A 220 -18.30 -2.44 15.96
C TYR A 220 -17.86 -2.22 14.51
N VAL A 221 -18.67 -2.64 13.53
CA VAL A 221 -18.36 -2.50 12.09
C VAL A 221 -18.24 -1.04 11.70
N LYS A 222 -19.13 -0.17 12.16
CA LYS A 222 -19.07 1.28 11.91
C LYS A 222 -17.79 1.90 12.48
N SER A 223 -17.43 1.55 13.73
CA SER A 223 -16.20 2.04 14.35
C SER A 223 -14.97 1.61 13.53
N LYS A 224 -14.88 0.33 13.18
CA LYS A 224 -13.74 -0.19 12.38
C LYS A 224 -13.63 0.44 11.00
N TYR A 225 -14.78 0.73 10.36
CA TYR A 225 -14.77 1.42 9.07
C TYR A 225 -14.29 2.87 9.19
N ILE A 226 -14.72 3.59 10.23
CA ILE A 226 -14.23 4.95 10.51
C ILE A 226 -12.71 4.93 10.77
N ASP A 227 -12.24 4.00 11.62
CA ASP A 227 -10.82 3.86 11.91
C ASP A 227 -10.00 3.54 10.63
N TYR A 228 -10.54 2.67 9.78
CA TYR A 228 -9.93 2.35 8.49
C TYR A 228 -9.82 3.60 7.59
N LEU A 229 -10.87 4.41 7.48
CA LEU A 229 -10.86 5.63 6.68
C LEU A 229 -9.86 6.67 7.21
N ARG A 230 -9.78 6.84 8.54
CA ARG A 230 -8.80 7.76 9.17
C ARG A 230 -7.35 7.36 8.92
N ASN A 231 -7.08 6.06 8.83
CA ASN A 231 -5.73 5.54 8.58
C ASN A 231 -5.38 5.45 7.07
N LYS A 232 -6.35 5.71 6.20
CA LYS A 232 -6.16 5.69 4.75
C LYS A 232 -5.72 7.04 4.19
N TYR A 233 -6.05 8.12 4.90
CA TYR A 233 -5.77 9.52 4.57
C TYR A 233 -4.95 10.19 5.68
#